data_52e2a82309c680004efc468e8c02a75c
#
_entry.id   52e2a82309c680004efc468e8c02a75c
#
_cell.length_a   1.000
_cell.length_b   1.000
_cell.length_c   1.000
_cell.angle_alpha   90.00
_cell.angle_beta   90.00
_cell.angle_gamma   90.00
#
_symmetry.space_group_name_H-M   'P 1'
#
loop_
_entity.id
_entity.type
_entity.pdbx_description
1 polymer ?
#
loop_
_entity_poly.entity_id
_entity_poly.type
_entity_poly.pdbx_seq_one_letter_code
_entity_poly.pdbx_strand_id
1 'polypeptide(L)'
;MRDLTRRFRQHGMLGLFPEHTGLLSPSRGKQVPEAVVEELTRLKALYHGFGYRELARILLCKLEYRIDDKTVKRLWQHSAVPVQGDLPFGDYHHQATRTQARLQVIKLYYQGWNKLSISRVLHVSRPTIDRWIQRFEAEHMAGLDDKSSSPQTTTRKAWFPLMIAIYHLQKRHPDAGRFRIWSLLANTTISERTVGRVMALNKQVYDDIPHVARPQPKKPPGPHPYKASQPHQYWFIDGRMMDFALDGVKWWSILILDGYSRTILAGALAPSEASWATLMVLYTACARYGAPPTLISDSGGAYIAQEFEAVCTRLEIDHPTIVSTQGESYMNLMETHFNIQRRLYDYQFSLSQNPGELAQTHQAFIQTYNTTAHQGLLKEGFDPPIPSVVLADAQGRMYSQEELVRKFSHALFPRTTNRYGCVTLHSYHFYVEQGLPKTQVLLWVYGAQLRAMLDNVVLAEYHCRYDWRDHKVREVRDGVFYPTPFAAIQGVLIPLNEQEVIVVYRPKSRIRQTRLPVTAQQLWLFELIQPA
;
A
#
# COMPACT_ATOMS: atom_id res chain seq x y z
N MET A 1 -79.11 12.08 -54.50
CA MET A 1 -79.64 13.41 -54.98
C MET A 1 -81.09 13.67 -54.58
N ARG A 2 -82.03 12.73 -54.71
CA ARG A 2 -83.48 12.99 -54.38
C ARG A 2 -83.70 13.43 -52.90
N ASP A 3 -82.91 13.00 -51.96
CA ASP A 3 -83.10 13.37 -50.54
C ASP A 3 -82.55 14.76 -50.22
N LEU A 4 -81.50 15.19 -50.82
CA LEU A 4 -80.96 16.55 -50.68
C LEU A 4 -81.86 17.60 -51.31
N THR A 5 -82.46 17.24 -52.45
CA THR A 5 -83.43 18.12 -53.14
C THR A 5 -84.72 18.26 -52.34
N ARG A 6 -85.16 17.18 -51.68
CA ARG A 6 -86.32 17.21 -50.77
C ARG A 6 -86.06 18.04 -49.52
N ARG A 7 -84.90 17.91 -48.93
CA ARG A 7 -84.48 18.71 -47.76
C ARG A 7 -84.31 20.18 -48.09
N PHE A 8 -83.79 20.48 -49.25
CA PHE A 8 -83.69 21.86 -49.70
C PHE A 8 -85.09 22.50 -49.90
N ARG A 9 -86.04 21.74 -50.45
CA ARG A 9 -87.44 22.23 -50.64
C ARG A 9 -88.18 22.43 -49.32
N GLN A 10 -87.86 21.69 -48.29
CA GLN A 10 -88.48 21.73 -46.99
C GLN A 10 -87.86 22.76 -46.06
N HIS A 11 -86.53 22.94 -46.10
CA HIS A 11 -85.80 23.74 -45.13
C HIS A 11 -84.85 24.75 -45.77
N GLY A 12 -84.95 24.99 -47.05
CA GLY A 12 -84.09 25.91 -47.78
C GLY A 12 -82.59 25.50 -47.67
N MET A 13 -81.70 26.47 -47.68
CA MET A 13 -80.26 26.26 -47.56
C MET A 13 -79.89 25.52 -46.26
N LEU A 14 -80.64 25.67 -45.20
CA LEU A 14 -80.38 24.99 -43.94
C LEU A 14 -80.55 23.47 -44.06
N GLY A 15 -81.42 22.98 -44.93
CA GLY A 15 -81.64 21.55 -45.17
C GLY A 15 -80.49 20.87 -45.91
N LEU A 16 -79.52 21.59 -46.45
CA LEU A 16 -78.32 21.06 -47.12
C LEU A 16 -77.16 20.81 -46.16
N PHE A 17 -77.22 21.42 -44.98
CA PHE A 17 -76.20 21.13 -43.95
C PHE A 17 -76.48 19.80 -43.28
N PRO A 18 -75.46 18.96 -43.05
CA PRO A 18 -75.67 17.78 -42.29
C PRO A 18 -76.18 18.12 -40.87
N GLU A 19 -77.28 17.44 -40.48
CA GLU A 19 -77.70 17.51 -39.09
C GLU A 19 -76.56 17.15 -38.16
N HIS A 20 -76.23 18.08 -37.26
CA HIS A 20 -75.21 17.79 -36.22
C HIS A 20 -75.73 16.70 -35.32
N THR A 21 -75.32 15.49 -35.58
CA THR A 21 -75.52 14.35 -34.71
C THR A 21 -74.49 14.42 -33.57
N GLY A 22 -74.54 15.50 -32.80
CA GLY A 22 -73.76 15.69 -31.61
C GLY A 22 -74.38 15.05 -30.35
N LEU A 23 -73.73 15.18 -29.25
CA LEU A 23 -74.18 14.71 -27.92
C LEU A 23 -75.60 15.22 -27.51
N LEU A 24 -76.14 16.15 -28.23
CA LEU A 24 -77.45 16.79 -27.94
C LEU A 24 -78.62 16.20 -28.74
N SER A 25 -78.42 15.17 -29.55
CA SER A 25 -79.50 14.51 -30.27
C SER A 25 -80.12 13.40 -29.39
N PRO A 26 -81.34 13.49 -28.89
CA PRO A 26 -81.90 12.51 -27.94
C PRO A 26 -82.19 11.16 -28.52
N SER A 27 -81.91 10.89 -29.79
CA SER A 27 -82.41 9.67 -30.48
C SER A 27 -81.29 8.73 -31.00
N ARG A 28 -80.05 9.00 -30.79
CA ARG A 28 -79.00 8.10 -31.27
C ARG A 28 -77.77 8.03 -30.32
N GLY A 29 -77.78 7.10 -29.42
CA GLY A 29 -76.62 6.69 -28.65
C GLY A 29 -77.00 6.33 -27.19
N LYS A 30 -76.47 5.25 -26.69
CA LYS A 30 -76.54 4.95 -25.25
C LYS A 30 -75.89 6.11 -24.51
N GLN A 31 -76.67 6.76 -23.63
CA GLN A 31 -76.12 7.77 -22.72
C GLN A 31 -75.00 7.15 -21.90
N VAL A 32 -73.84 7.79 -21.86
CA VAL A 32 -72.73 7.34 -21.02
C VAL A 32 -73.09 7.73 -19.58
N PRO A 33 -73.00 6.86 -18.62
CA PRO A 33 -73.28 7.14 -17.20
C PRO A 33 -72.46 8.33 -16.70
N GLU A 34 -73.08 9.17 -15.89
CA GLU A 34 -72.44 10.36 -15.33
C GLU A 34 -71.16 10.06 -14.59
N ALA A 35 -71.14 8.97 -13.78
CA ALA A 35 -69.93 8.51 -13.10
C ALA A 35 -68.75 8.20 -14.03
N VAL A 36 -69.00 7.76 -15.28
CA VAL A 36 -67.97 7.53 -16.29
C VAL A 36 -67.44 8.86 -16.85
N VAL A 37 -68.34 9.84 -17.01
CA VAL A 37 -67.97 11.21 -17.48
C VAL A 37 -67.14 11.94 -16.42
N GLU A 38 -67.57 11.85 -15.16
CA GLU A 38 -66.84 12.43 -14.01
C GLU A 38 -65.46 11.82 -13.89
N GLU A 39 -65.33 10.50 -13.95
CA GLU A 39 -64.02 9.83 -13.85
C GLU A 39 -63.16 10.15 -15.06
N LEU A 40 -63.73 10.26 -16.28
CA LEU A 40 -62.98 10.68 -17.45
C LEU A 40 -62.48 12.13 -17.29
N THR A 41 -63.27 13.02 -16.71
CA THR A 41 -62.89 14.42 -16.43
C THR A 41 -61.76 14.45 -15.40
N ARG A 42 -61.84 13.63 -14.37
CA ARG A 42 -60.78 13.46 -13.37
C ARG A 42 -59.49 12.93 -13.97
N LEU A 43 -59.58 11.88 -14.81
CA LEU A 43 -58.43 11.34 -15.51
C LEU A 43 -57.81 12.34 -16.49
N LYS A 44 -58.64 13.21 -17.13
CA LYS A 44 -58.18 14.26 -18.00
C LYS A 44 -57.39 15.33 -17.23
N ALA A 45 -57.84 15.69 -16.04
CA ALA A 45 -57.18 16.66 -15.19
C ALA A 45 -55.79 16.17 -14.73
N LEU A 46 -55.67 14.88 -14.38
CA LEU A 46 -54.48 14.29 -13.85
C LEU A 46 -53.48 13.82 -14.92
N TYR A 47 -53.98 13.40 -16.11
CA TYR A 47 -53.17 12.68 -17.10
C TYR A 47 -53.41 13.16 -18.54
N HIS A 48 -53.01 14.36 -18.85
CA HIS A 48 -53.20 15.02 -20.16
C HIS A 48 -52.57 14.23 -21.34
N GLY A 49 -51.50 13.49 -21.10
CA GLY A 49 -50.74 12.76 -22.11
C GLY A 49 -51.29 11.38 -22.46
N PHE A 50 -52.39 10.94 -21.84
CA PHE A 50 -52.94 9.60 -22.11
C PHE A 50 -53.74 9.58 -23.41
N GLY A 51 -53.59 8.50 -24.16
CA GLY A 51 -54.37 8.27 -25.36
C GLY A 51 -55.79 7.79 -25.03
N TYR A 52 -56.72 8.01 -25.95
CA TYR A 52 -58.12 7.66 -25.76
C TYR A 52 -58.37 6.17 -25.51
N ARG A 53 -57.54 5.30 -26.11
CA ARG A 53 -57.57 3.83 -25.87
C ARG A 53 -57.12 3.46 -24.47
N GLU A 54 -56.13 4.17 -23.93
CA GLU A 54 -55.68 3.98 -22.55
C GLU A 54 -56.73 4.35 -21.55
N LEU A 55 -57.37 5.52 -21.75
CA LEU A 55 -58.45 5.98 -20.92
C LEU A 55 -59.68 5.03 -20.97
N ALA A 56 -60.06 4.53 -22.15
CA ALA A 56 -61.12 3.55 -22.29
C ALA A 56 -60.79 2.26 -21.49
N ARG A 57 -59.56 1.81 -21.50
CA ARG A 57 -59.10 0.64 -20.76
C ARG A 57 -59.10 0.89 -19.25
N ILE A 58 -58.66 2.07 -18.79
CA ILE A 58 -58.69 2.42 -17.36
C ILE A 58 -60.14 2.50 -16.86
N LEU A 59 -61.06 3.08 -17.64
CA LEU A 59 -62.48 3.16 -17.31
C LEU A 59 -63.12 1.75 -17.22
N LEU A 60 -62.75 0.84 -18.15
CA LEU A 60 -63.18 -0.56 -18.11
C LEU A 60 -62.71 -1.26 -16.85
N CYS A 61 -61.43 -1.12 -16.51
CA CYS A 61 -60.87 -1.80 -15.31
C CYS A 61 -61.39 -1.19 -14.01
N LYS A 62 -61.67 0.09 -13.96
CA LYS A 62 -62.03 0.78 -12.73
C LYS A 62 -63.54 0.82 -12.46
N LEU A 63 -64.34 0.96 -13.50
CA LEU A 63 -65.78 1.08 -13.40
C LEU A 63 -66.52 -0.07 -14.09
N GLU A 64 -65.81 -1.08 -14.58
CA GLU A 64 -66.36 -2.22 -15.34
C GLU A 64 -67.19 -1.79 -16.55
N TYR A 65 -67.01 -0.55 -17.01
CA TYR A 65 -67.78 0.03 -18.10
C TYR A 65 -67.00 0.05 -19.40
N ARG A 66 -67.48 -0.70 -20.40
CA ARG A 66 -66.90 -0.79 -21.72
C ARG A 66 -67.31 0.42 -22.59
N ILE A 67 -66.36 1.27 -22.91
CA ILE A 67 -66.51 2.46 -23.75
C ILE A 67 -65.58 2.39 -24.94
N ASP A 68 -66.02 2.85 -26.10
CA ASP A 68 -65.21 2.91 -27.31
C ASP A 68 -64.29 4.16 -27.28
N ASP A 69 -63.09 4.02 -27.84
CA ASP A 69 -62.05 5.08 -27.88
C ASP A 69 -62.51 6.34 -28.61
N LYS A 70 -63.37 6.19 -29.64
CA LYS A 70 -64.00 7.33 -30.34
C LYS A 70 -64.95 8.08 -29.43
N THR A 71 -65.71 7.40 -28.60
CA THR A 71 -66.63 8.01 -27.61
C THR A 71 -65.80 8.71 -26.50
N VAL A 72 -64.74 8.12 -26.02
CA VAL A 72 -63.84 8.74 -25.07
C VAL A 72 -63.23 10.01 -25.67
N LYS A 73 -62.80 9.99 -26.95
CA LYS A 73 -62.29 11.16 -27.65
C LYS A 73 -63.33 12.29 -27.70
N ARG A 74 -64.57 11.97 -28.03
CA ARG A 74 -65.66 12.93 -28.10
C ARG A 74 -65.96 13.57 -26.74
N LEU A 75 -66.10 12.75 -25.70
CA LEU A 75 -66.31 13.22 -24.33
C LEU A 75 -65.15 14.08 -23.82
N TRP A 76 -63.90 13.64 -24.13
CA TRP A 76 -62.70 14.40 -23.77
C TRP A 76 -62.63 15.77 -24.40
N GLN A 77 -63.07 15.91 -25.66
CA GLN A 77 -63.07 17.20 -26.36
C GLN A 77 -64.13 18.18 -25.81
N HIS A 78 -65.25 17.67 -25.32
CA HIS A 78 -66.36 18.48 -24.81
C HIS A 78 -66.33 18.72 -23.29
N SER A 79 -65.48 18.03 -22.55
CA SER A 79 -65.36 18.29 -21.12
C SER A 79 -64.53 19.56 -20.84
N ALA A 80 -64.93 20.34 -19.85
CA ALA A 80 -64.10 21.42 -19.35
C ALA A 80 -62.74 20.89 -18.92
N VAL A 81 -61.65 21.61 -19.24
CA VAL A 81 -60.30 21.19 -18.85
C VAL A 81 -60.04 21.76 -17.47
N PRO A 82 -60.02 20.95 -16.41
CA PRO A 82 -59.62 21.42 -15.09
C PRO A 82 -58.13 21.83 -15.11
N VAL A 83 -57.76 22.71 -14.19
CA VAL A 83 -56.36 23.08 -13.98
C VAL A 83 -55.59 21.83 -13.56
N GLN A 84 -54.44 21.66 -14.13
CA GLN A 84 -53.57 20.54 -13.79
C GLN A 84 -53.22 20.61 -12.30
N GLY A 85 -53.69 19.62 -11.54
CA GLY A 85 -53.24 19.41 -10.15
C GLY A 85 -51.97 18.58 -10.09
N ASP A 86 -51.34 18.58 -8.94
CA ASP A 86 -50.19 17.71 -8.71
C ASP A 86 -50.57 16.25 -8.95
N LEU A 87 -49.67 15.51 -9.61
CA LEU A 87 -49.86 14.09 -9.81
C LEU A 87 -49.92 13.38 -8.43
N PRO A 88 -50.89 12.50 -8.18
CA PRO A 88 -51.06 11.86 -6.88
C PRO A 88 -49.95 10.87 -6.53
N PHE A 89 -49.03 10.69 -7.45
CA PHE A 89 -47.86 9.83 -7.27
C PHE A 89 -46.61 10.70 -7.49
N GLY A 90 -45.83 10.92 -6.46
CA GLY A 90 -44.50 11.51 -6.59
C GLY A 90 -43.60 10.67 -7.50
N ASP A 91 -42.50 11.26 -7.94
CA ASP A 91 -41.47 10.51 -8.68
C ASP A 91 -41.13 9.23 -7.95
N TYR A 92 -40.85 8.16 -8.71
CA TYR A 92 -40.44 6.86 -8.14
C TYR A 92 -39.32 7.01 -7.12
N HIS A 93 -38.37 7.92 -7.35
CA HIS A 93 -37.22 8.17 -6.48
C HIS A 93 -37.55 8.89 -5.16
N HIS A 94 -38.72 9.50 -5.02
CA HIS A 94 -39.15 10.21 -3.83
C HIS A 94 -40.10 9.39 -2.95
N GLN A 95 -40.39 8.15 -3.30
CA GLN A 95 -41.21 7.27 -2.47
C GLN A 95 -40.50 6.88 -1.19
N ALA A 96 -41.21 6.77 -0.08
CA ALA A 96 -40.65 6.45 1.24
C ALA A 96 -39.87 5.13 1.26
N THR A 97 -40.35 4.11 0.52
CA THR A 97 -39.64 2.85 0.34
C THR A 97 -39.71 2.39 -1.12
N ARG A 98 -38.67 1.73 -1.61
CA ARG A 98 -38.61 1.18 -2.97
C ARG A 98 -39.68 0.12 -3.22
N THR A 99 -40.02 -0.66 -2.20
CA THR A 99 -41.08 -1.68 -2.27
C THR A 99 -42.45 -1.01 -2.48
N GLN A 100 -42.74 0.08 -1.77
CA GLN A 100 -43.97 0.86 -1.96
C GLN A 100 -44.05 1.48 -3.36
N ALA A 101 -42.94 2.03 -3.85
CA ALA A 101 -42.88 2.58 -5.21
C ALA A 101 -43.17 1.52 -6.28
N ARG A 102 -42.62 0.32 -6.14
CA ARG A 102 -42.90 -0.82 -7.04
C ARG A 102 -44.34 -1.28 -6.93
N LEU A 103 -44.91 -1.32 -5.73
CA LEU A 103 -46.29 -1.66 -5.51
C LEU A 103 -47.25 -0.68 -6.21
N GLN A 104 -46.90 0.62 -6.26
CA GLN A 104 -47.64 1.63 -7.03
C GLN A 104 -47.69 1.24 -8.52
N VAL A 105 -46.58 0.86 -9.11
CA VAL A 105 -46.51 0.37 -10.49
C VAL A 105 -47.47 -0.77 -10.74
N ILE A 106 -47.47 -1.75 -9.83
CA ILE A 106 -48.34 -2.94 -9.89
C ILE A 106 -49.81 -2.55 -9.81
N LYS A 107 -50.18 -1.67 -8.83
CA LYS A 107 -51.56 -1.16 -8.67
C LYS A 107 -52.03 -0.47 -9.94
N LEU A 108 -51.24 0.42 -10.54
CA LEU A 108 -51.59 1.12 -11.77
C LEU A 108 -51.79 0.13 -12.94
N TYR A 109 -50.91 -0.87 -13.06
CA TYR A 109 -51.02 -1.89 -14.12
C TYR A 109 -52.34 -2.68 -14.00
N TYR A 110 -52.71 -3.12 -12.80
CA TYR A 110 -54.00 -3.83 -12.58
C TYR A 110 -55.22 -2.92 -12.66
N GLN A 111 -55.03 -1.60 -12.53
CA GLN A 111 -56.09 -0.60 -12.83
C GLN A 111 -56.28 -0.35 -14.33
N GLY A 112 -55.57 -1.07 -15.20
CA GLY A 112 -55.73 -0.99 -16.64
C GLY A 112 -54.80 0.00 -17.34
N TRP A 113 -53.87 0.61 -16.62
CA TRP A 113 -52.86 1.48 -17.24
C TRP A 113 -51.89 0.67 -18.10
N ASN A 114 -51.58 1.20 -19.26
CA ASN A 114 -50.55 0.57 -20.08
C ASN A 114 -49.14 0.95 -19.55
N LYS A 115 -48.16 0.09 -19.88
CA LYS A 115 -46.78 0.26 -19.43
C LYS A 115 -46.11 1.56 -19.89
N LEU A 116 -46.55 2.10 -21.04
CA LEU A 116 -46.04 3.37 -21.56
C LEU A 116 -46.51 4.55 -20.68
N SER A 117 -47.77 4.53 -20.28
CA SER A 117 -48.34 5.57 -19.42
C SER A 117 -47.74 5.55 -18.02
N ILE A 118 -47.57 4.36 -17.44
CA ILE A 118 -46.87 4.16 -16.17
C ILE A 118 -45.43 4.68 -16.26
N SER A 119 -44.74 4.34 -17.35
CA SER A 119 -43.35 4.80 -17.59
C SER A 119 -43.24 6.32 -17.65
N ARG A 120 -44.18 6.99 -18.30
CA ARG A 120 -44.19 8.46 -18.41
C ARG A 120 -44.51 9.16 -17.08
N VAL A 121 -45.45 8.62 -16.32
CA VAL A 121 -45.89 9.22 -15.06
C VAL A 121 -44.90 9.00 -13.93
N LEU A 122 -44.29 7.83 -13.84
CA LEU A 122 -43.36 7.47 -12.76
C LEU A 122 -41.90 7.59 -13.16
N HIS A 123 -41.58 8.01 -14.38
CA HIS A 123 -40.23 8.12 -14.91
C HIS A 123 -39.39 6.82 -14.80
N VAL A 124 -40.04 5.67 -14.94
CA VAL A 124 -39.43 4.35 -14.88
C VAL A 124 -39.41 3.69 -16.25
N SER A 125 -38.32 3.08 -16.64
CA SER A 125 -38.22 2.44 -17.95
C SER A 125 -39.19 1.25 -18.09
N ARG A 126 -39.78 1.07 -19.29
CA ARG A 126 -40.69 -0.06 -19.58
C ARG A 126 -40.11 -1.44 -19.23
N PRO A 127 -38.85 -1.77 -19.58
CA PRO A 127 -38.26 -3.04 -19.19
C PRO A 127 -38.19 -3.25 -17.66
N THR A 128 -38.05 -2.17 -16.91
CA THR A 128 -38.06 -2.23 -15.44
C THR A 128 -39.46 -2.53 -14.92
N ILE A 129 -40.49 -1.89 -15.52
CA ILE A 129 -41.91 -2.17 -15.19
C ILE A 129 -42.24 -3.64 -15.49
N ASP A 130 -41.85 -4.15 -16.67
CA ASP A 130 -42.06 -5.55 -17.06
C ASP A 130 -41.43 -6.52 -16.04
N ARG A 131 -40.22 -6.24 -15.65
CA ARG A 131 -39.51 -7.05 -14.64
C ARG A 131 -40.23 -7.08 -13.30
N TRP A 132 -40.77 -5.94 -12.85
CA TRP A 132 -41.50 -5.89 -11.58
C TRP A 132 -42.85 -6.60 -11.66
N ILE A 133 -43.56 -6.49 -12.77
CA ILE A 133 -44.78 -7.23 -12.99
C ILE A 133 -44.53 -8.75 -12.96
N GLN A 134 -43.54 -9.21 -13.74
CA GLN A 134 -43.18 -10.64 -13.74
C GLN A 134 -42.75 -11.16 -12.34
N ARG A 135 -42.00 -10.36 -11.58
CA ARG A 135 -41.60 -10.71 -10.24
C ARG A 135 -42.78 -10.74 -9.27
N PHE A 136 -43.73 -9.84 -9.42
CA PHE A 136 -44.93 -9.83 -8.61
C PHE A 136 -45.86 -11.02 -8.96
N GLU A 137 -45.98 -11.35 -10.23
CA GLU A 137 -46.75 -12.53 -10.67
C GLU A 137 -46.15 -13.85 -10.15
N ALA A 138 -44.80 -13.92 -10.07
CA ALA A 138 -44.09 -15.13 -9.60
C ALA A 138 -44.00 -15.23 -8.06
N GLU A 139 -43.69 -14.13 -7.37
CA GLU A 139 -43.31 -14.12 -5.95
C GLU A 139 -44.21 -13.20 -5.09
N HIS A 140 -45.28 -12.63 -5.66
CA HIS A 140 -46.18 -11.68 -4.99
C HIS A 140 -45.43 -10.50 -4.33
N MET A 141 -45.75 -10.13 -3.12
CA MET A 141 -45.14 -9.02 -2.39
C MET A 141 -43.64 -9.20 -2.19
N ALA A 142 -43.19 -10.43 -1.93
CA ALA A 142 -41.75 -10.74 -1.80
C ALA A 142 -40.95 -10.43 -3.08
N GLY A 143 -41.59 -10.55 -4.26
CA GLY A 143 -40.99 -10.17 -5.54
C GLY A 143 -40.71 -8.69 -5.69
N LEU A 144 -41.33 -7.82 -4.90
CA LEU A 144 -41.13 -6.37 -4.94
C LEU A 144 -40.01 -5.91 -4.00
N ASP A 145 -39.51 -6.76 -3.12
CA ASP A 145 -38.40 -6.42 -2.25
C ASP A 145 -37.07 -6.30 -3.00
N ASP A 146 -36.13 -5.59 -2.40
CA ASP A 146 -34.78 -5.49 -2.97
C ASP A 146 -34.09 -6.84 -2.91
N LYS A 147 -33.84 -7.45 -4.06
CA LYS A 147 -32.99 -8.63 -4.15
C LYS A 147 -31.53 -8.20 -3.91
N SER A 148 -30.80 -8.97 -3.13
CA SER A 148 -29.38 -8.77 -2.93
C SER A 148 -28.67 -8.61 -4.28
N SER A 149 -27.93 -7.53 -4.44
CA SER A 149 -27.06 -7.31 -5.62
C SER A 149 -25.79 -8.15 -5.55
N SER A 150 -25.60 -8.89 -4.46
CA SER A 150 -24.46 -9.80 -4.32
C SER A 150 -24.64 -10.98 -5.27
N PRO A 151 -23.62 -11.37 -6.03
CA PRO A 151 -23.66 -12.56 -6.87
C PRO A 151 -24.01 -13.79 -6.03
N GLN A 152 -25.00 -14.57 -6.44
CA GLN A 152 -25.43 -15.79 -5.73
C GLN A 152 -24.36 -16.88 -5.71
N THR A 153 -23.44 -16.85 -6.68
CA THR A 153 -22.28 -17.73 -6.76
C THR A 153 -21.02 -16.90 -6.69
N THR A 154 -20.63 -16.46 -5.50
CA THR A 154 -19.28 -15.96 -5.26
C THR A 154 -18.38 -17.14 -4.92
N THR A 155 -17.59 -17.59 -5.88
CA THR A 155 -16.35 -18.29 -5.56
C THR A 155 -15.57 -17.34 -4.66
N ARG A 156 -15.48 -17.68 -3.37
CA ARG A 156 -14.69 -16.89 -2.43
C ARG A 156 -13.26 -16.91 -2.92
N LYS A 157 -12.79 -15.80 -3.52
CA LYS A 157 -11.41 -15.67 -4.00
C LYS A 157 -10.39 -15.76 -2.84
N ALA A 158 -10.79 -15.41 -1.64
CA ALA A 158 -10.00 -15.58 -0.44
C ALA A 158 -10.56 -16.74 0.39
N TRP A 159 -9.90 -17.89 0.32
CA TRP A 159 -10.20 -19.06 1.15
C TRP A 159 -9.52 -18.94 2.52
N PHE A 160 -9.96 -19.73 3.49
CA PHE A 160 -9.61 -19.56 4.89
C PHE A 160 -8.09 -19.52 5.18
N PRO A 161 -7.23 -20.41 4.67
CA PRO A 161 -5.78 -20.32 4.88
C PRO A 161 -5.16 -19.00 4.40
N LEU A 162 -5.66 -18.44 3.30
CA LEU A 162 -5.19 -17.15 2.81
C LEU A 162 -5.62 -15.99 3.73
N MET A 163 -6.82 -16.07 4.32
CA MET A 163 -7.27 -15.09 5.31
C MET A 163 -6.40 -15.13 6.57
N ILE A 164 -6.02 -16.32 7.02
CA ILE A 164 -5.09 -16.52 8.14
C ILE A 164 -3.69 -15.99 7.80
N ALA A 165 -3.19 -16.24 6.59
CA ALA A 165 -1.91 -15.68 6.14
C ALA A 165 -1.93 -14.13 6.17
N ILE A 166 -3.03 -13.51 5.69
CA ILE A 166 -3.22 -12.06 5.76
C ILE A 166 -3.27 -11.59 7.22
N TYR A 167 -3.94 -12.31 8.11
CA TYR A 167 -3.98 -11.99 9.54
C TYR A 167 -2.59 -12.00 10.18
N HIS A 168 -1.79 -13.05 9.94
CA HIS A 168 -0.42 -13.12 10.45
C HIS A 168 0.47 -11.99 9.92
N LEU A 169 0.32 -11.63 8.64
CA LEU A 169 1.03 -10.48 8.06
C LEU A 169 0.58 -9.15 8.69
N GLN A 170 -0.73 -8.96 8.97
CA GLN A 170 -1.21 -7.77 9.66
C GLN A 170 -0.69 -7.68 11.09
N LYS A 171 -0.61 -8.79 11.81
CA LYS A 171 -0.06 -8.83 13.16
C LYS A 171 1.44 -8.51 13.15
N ARG A 172 2.16 -9.03 12.17
CA ARG A 172 3.59 -8.79 11.99
C ARG A 172 3.91 -7.38 11.51
N HIS A 173 3.05 -6.82 10.65
CA HIS A 173 3.22 -5.50 10.04
C HIS A 173 1.93 -4.65 10.23
N PRO A 174 1.60 -4.21 11.44
CA PRO A 174 0.30 -3.63 11.76
C PRO A 174 0.00 -2.31 11.03
N ASP A 175 1.01 -1.56 10.65
CA ASP A 175 0.89 -0.29 9.92
C ASP A 175 1.03 -0.43 8.40
N ALA A 176 1.27 -1.65 7.89
CA ALA A 176 1.38 -1.90 6.47
C ALA A 176 0.03 -1.68 5.76
N GLY A 177 0.05 -0.94 4.65
CA GLY A 177 -1.11 -0.75 3.79
C GLY A 177 -1.43 -2.02 2.96
N ARG A 178 -2.66 -2.08 2.42
CA ARG A 178 -3.17 -3.22 1.64
C ARG A 178 -2.25 -3.65 0.49
N PHE A 179 -1.65 -2.68 -0.24
CA PHE A 179 -0.71 -2.99 -1.32
C PHE A 179 0.51 -3.74 -0.80
N ARG A 180 1.06 -3.31 0.33
CA ARG A 180 2.25 -3.95 0.92
C ARG A 180 1.94 -5.35 1.45
N ILE A 181 0.81 -5.55 2.12
CA ILE A 181 0.37 -6.89 2.56
C ILE A 181 0.13 -7.79 1.33
N TRP A 182 -0.48 -7.27 0.27
CA TRP A 182 -0.64 -7.99 -0.99
C TRP A 182 0.70 -8.40 -1.61
N SER A 183 1.66 -7.48 -1.64
CA SER A 183 3.02 -7.72 -2.15
C SER A 183 3.78 -8.78 -1.32
N LEU A 184 3.64 -8.74 0.02
CA LEU A 184 4.25 -9.72 0.93
C LEU A 184 3.65 -11.13 0.80
N LEU A 185 2.37 -11.24 0.41
CA LEU A 185 1.73 -12.54 0.18
C LEU A 185 2.32 -13.27 -1.03
N ALA A 186 2.95 -12.56 -1.96
CA ALA A 186 3.47 -13.09 -3.23
C ALA A 186 2.44 -13.95 -4.01
N ASN A 187 1.14 -13.75 -3.76
CA ASN A 187 0.04 -14.50 -4.34
C ASN A 187 -0.67 -13.66 -5.40
N THR A 188 -0.47 -14.01 -6.67
CA THR A 188 -1.04 -13.31 -7.81
C THR A 188 -2.52 -13.62 -8.08
N THR A 189 -3.11 -14.62 -7.37
CA THR A 189 -4.48 -15.06 -7.62
C THR A 189 -5.54 -14.11 -7.05
N ILE A 190 -5.16 -13.25 -6.10
CA ILE A 190 -6.06 -12.28 -5.47
C ILE A 190 -5.61 -10.85 -5.74
N SER A 191 -6.59 -9.96 -5.87
CA SER A 191 -6.32 -8.54 -6.06
C SER A 191 -6.00 -7.84 -4.74
N GLU A 192 -5.24 -6.75 -4.79
CA GLU A 192 -5.00 -5.83 -3.67
C GLU A 192 -6.31 -5.42 -2.96
N ARG A 193 -7.38 -5.18 -3.73
CA ARG A 193 -8.70 -4.82 -3.19
C ARG A 193 -9.29 -5.93 -2.32
N THR A 194 -9.10 -7.19 -2.71
CA THR A 194 -9.55 -8.35 -1.91
C THR A 194 -8.76 -8.43 -0.61
N VAL A 195 -7.44 -8.25 -0.65
CA VAL A 195 -6.60 -8.19 0.55
C VAL A 195 -7.10 -7.08 1.49
N GLY A 196 -7.37 -5.87 0.97
CA GLY A 196 -7.89 -4.77 1.79
C GLY A 196 -9.21 -5.07 2.49
N ARG A 197 -10.12 -5.83 1.83
CA ARG A 197 -11.38 -6.28 2.45
C ARG A 197 -11.14 -7.29 3.57
N VAL A 198 -10.24 -8.26 3.35
CA VAL A 198 -9.86 -9.23 4.38
C VAL A 198 -9.19 -8.55 5.57
N MET A 199 -8.30 -7.59 5.31
CA MET A 199 -7.66 -6.79 6.36
C MET A 199 -8.67 -6.05 7.23
N ALA A 200 -9.71 -5.47 6.62
CA ALA A 200 -10.77 -4.79 7.35
C ALA A 200 -11.60 -5.77 8.20
N LEU A 201 -11.89 -6.96 7.65
CA LEU A 201 -12.60 -8.01 8.38
C LEU A 201 -11.78 -8.52 9.57
N ASN A 202 -10.48 -8.78 9.36
CA ASN A 202 -9.59 -9.25 10.43
C ASN A 202 -9.56 -8.28 11.62
N LYS A 203 -9.54 -6.97 11.36
CA LYS A 203 -9.59 -5.94 12.42
C LYS A 203 -10.90 -5.93 13.22
N GLN A 204 -11.97 -6.49 12.67
CA GLN A 204 -13.25 -6.62 13.37
C GLN A 204 -13.34 -7.93 14.17
N VAL A 205 -12.61 -8.94 13.75
CA VAL A 205 -12.69 -10.31 14.31
C VAL A 205 -11.59 -10.56 15.35
N TYR A 206 -10.42 -9.96 15.16
CA TYR A 206 -9.23 -10.19 16.00
C TYR A 206 -8.82 -8.91 16.73
N ASP A 207 -8.85 -8.96 18.05
CA ASP A 207 -8.48 -7.83 18.91
C ASP A 207 -6.96 -7.71 19.11
N ASP A 208 -6.19 -8.72 18.72
CA ASP A 208 -4.74 -8.81 18.92
C ASP A 208 -3.91 -8.22 17.77
N ILE A 209 -4.54 -7.60 16.77
CA ILE A 209 -3.85 -6.82 15.75
C ILE A 209 -3.52 -5.45 16.33
N PRO A 210 -2.21 -5.09 16.49
CA PRO A 210 -1.82 -3.81 17.07
C PRO A 210 -2.43 -2.64 16.30
N HIS A 211 -2.95 -1.65 17.04
CA HIS A 211 -3.49 -0.44 16.44
C HIS A 211 -2.39 0.63 16.37
N VAL A 212 -1.91 0.89 15.16
CA VAL A 212 -0.90 1.94 14.92
C VAL A 212 -1.61 3.17 14.35
N ALA A 213 -1.41 4.32 15.00
CA ALA A 213 -1.92 5.60 14.51
C ALA A 213 -1.23 5.96 13.18
N ARG A 214 -2.02 6.26 12.14
CA ARG A 214 -1.46 6.69 10.86
C ARG A 214 -1.05 8.16 10.92
N PRO A 215 0.19 8.50 10.55
CA PRO A 215 0.58 9.89 10.41
C PRO A 215 -0.27 10.58 9.34
N GLN A 216 -0.54 11.87 9.54
CA GLN A 216 -1.26 12.71 8.57
C GLN A 216 -0.51 12.70 7.21
N PRO A 217 -1.22 12.72 6.07
CA PRO A 217 -0.58 12.81 4.77
C PRO A 217 0.20 14.12 4.67
N LYS A 218 1.50 14.03 4.36
CA LYS A 218 2.35 15.19 4.08
C LYS A 218 2.02 15.78 2.70
N LYS A 219 2.43 17.04 2.48
CA LYS A 219 2.30 17.72 1.18
C LYS A 219 2.89 16.85 0.06
N PRO A 220 2.33 16.93 -1.16
CA PRO A 220 2.91 16.22 -2.31
C PRO A 220 4.37 16.63 -2.51
N PRO A 221 5.26 15.68 -2.83
CA PRO A 221 6.66 15.97 -3.07
C PRO A 221 6.82 16.91 -4.27
N GLY A 222 7.75 17.86 -4.16
CA GLY A 222 8.17 18.73 -5.26
C GLY A 222 8.90 17.97 -6.38
N PRO A 223 9.29 18.64 -7.46
CA PRO A 223 10.04 18.02 -8.56
C PRO A 223 11.39 17.48 -8.09
N HIS A 224 11.76 16.31 -8.60
CA HIS A 224 12.96 15.58 -8.20
C HIS A 224 14.11 15.87 -9.19
N PRO A 225 15.16 16.61 -8.81
CA PRO A 225 16.23 16.99 -9.76
C PRO A 225 17.19 15.83 -10.11
N TYR A 226 17.34 14.85 -9.21
CA TYR A 226 18.22 13.68 -9.44
C TYR A 226 17.38 12.45 -9.83
N LYS A 227 16.68 12.54 -10.94
CA LYS A 227 15.94 11.40 -11.48
C LYS A 227 16.89 10.52 -12.28
N ALA A 228 17.19 9.33 -11.77
CA ALA A 228 18.03 8.37 -12.46
C ALA A 228 17.31 7.80 -13.70
N SER A 229 18.05 7.66 -14.80
CA SER A 229 17.61 7.03 -16.04
C SER A 229 18.12 5.60 -16.22
N GLN A 230 19.10 5.19 -15.41
CA GLN A 230 19.70 3.86 -15.42
C GLN A 230 20.18 3.46 -14.01
N PRO A 231 20.36 2.16 -13.74
CA PRO A 231 20.92 1.68 -12.49
C PRO A 231 22.27 2.32 -12.18
N HIS A 232 22.53 2.53 -10.91
CA HIS A 232 23.77 3.10 -10.36
C HIS A 232 24.13 4.49 -10.81
N GLN A 233 23.27 5.21 -11.54
CA GLN A 233 23.55 6.59 -11.94
C GLN A 233 23.62 7.55 -10.74
N TYR A 234 22.68 7.41 -9.83
CA TYR A 234 22.61 8.17 -8.58
C TYR A 234 22.38 7.20 -7.42
N TRP A 235 23.25 7.25 -6.43
CA TRP A 235 22.99 6.64 -5.14
C TRP A 235 22.58 7.69 -4.14
N PHE A 236 21.75 7.32 -3.20
CA PHE A 236 21.35 8.16 -2.08
C PHE A 236 21.77 7.49 -0.79
N ILE A 237 22.41 8.23 0.11
CA ILE A 237 22.75 7.78 1.45
C ILE A 237 22.10 8.69 2.47
N ASP A 238 21.50 8.09 3.49
CA ASP A 238 20.87 8.84 4.58
C ASP A 238 20.74 7.96 5.81
N GLY A 239 20.61 8.58 6.98
CA GLY A 239 20.42 7.95 8.28
C GLY A 239 19.11 8.35 8.93
N ARG A 240 18.40 7.38 9.49
CA ARG A 240 17.21 7.61 10.30
C ARG A 240 17.42 7.15 11.72
N MET A 241 17.25 8.04 12.69
CA MET A 241 17.12 7.65 14.10
C MET A 241 15.81 6.91 14.31
N MET A 242 15.86 5.74 14.94
CA MET A 242 14.67 4.94 15.24
C MET A 242 13.82 5.60 16.34
N ASP A 243 12.50 5.36 16.26
CA ASP A 243 11.53 5.99 17.19
C ASP A 243 11.51 5.32 18.57
N PHE A 244 12.22 4.24 18.75
CA PHE A 244 12.35 3.49 20.02
C PHE A 244 13.82 3.42 20.47
N ALA A 245 14.02 3.05 21.73
CA ALA A 245 15.32 2.80 22.31
C ALA A 245 15.45 1.31 22.69
N LEU A 246 16.60 0.71 22.42
CA LEU A 246 16.99 -0.61 22.91
C LEU A 246 18.18 -0.43 23.87
N ASP A 247 18.06 -0.94 25.09
CA ASP A 247 19.04 -0.76 26.17
C ASP A 247 19.38 0.72 26.44
N GLY A 248 18.38 1.60 26.33
CA GLY A 248 18.55 3.05 26.52
C GLY A 248 19.20 3.77 25.34
N VAL A 249 19.60 3.06 24.28
CA VAL A 249 20.24 3.62 23.09
C VAL A 249 19.22 3.74 21.97
N LYS A 250 19.13 4.93 21.35
CA LYS A 250 18.40 5.14 20.09
C LYS A 250 19.31 4.81 18.92
N TRP A 251 18.96 3.74 18.23
CA TRP A 251 19.74 3.28 17.10
C TRP A 251 19.42 4.07 15.82
N TRP A 252 20.40 4.14 14.95
CA TRP A 252 20.30 4.73 13.63
C TRP A 252 20.29 3.63 12.56
N SER A 253 19.37 3.72 11.63
CA SER A 253 19.37 2.91 10.41
C SER A 253 19.95 3.76 9.28
N ILE A 254 21.12 3.40 8.81
CA ILE A 254 21.84 4.08 7.71
C ILE A 254 21.70 3.20 6.48
N LEU A 255 21.21 3.76 5.37
CA LEU A 255 20.91 3.01 4.14
C LEU A 255 21.54 3.71 2.94
N ILE A 256 22.00 2.90 1.96
CA ILE A 256 22.30 3.35 0.60
C ILE A 256 21.28 2.76 -0.35
N LEU A 257 20.73 3.62 -1.19
CA LEU A 257 19.69 3.32 -2.14
C LEU A 257 20.12 3.64 -3.57
N ASP A 258 19.83 2.74 -4.51
CA ASP A 258 19.91 3.06 -5.94
C ASP A 258 18.70 3.88 -6.39
N GLY A 259 18.96 5.01 -7.03
CA GLY A 259 17.94 5.97 -7.45
C GLY A 259 17.01 5.47 -8.55
N TYR A 260 17.48 4.54 -9.38
CA TYR A 260 16.71 3.98 -10.49
C TYR A 260 15.83 2.80 -10.04
N SER A 261 16.47 1.76 -9.55
CA SER A 261 15.79 0.52 -9.14
C SER A 261 15.11 0.62 -7.77
N ARG A 262 15.50 1.64 -6.97
CA ARG A 262 15.08 1.79 -5.57
C ARG A 262 15.54 0.66 -4.67
N THR A 263 16.52 -0.12 -5.10
CA THR A 263 17.11 -1.20 -4.30
C THR A 263 17.93 -0.61 -3.16
N ILE A 264 17.73 -1.11 -1.95
CA ILE A 264 18.65 -0.89 -0.85
C ILE A 264 19.90 -1.72 -1.12
N LEU A 265 21.00 -1.04 -1.46
CA LEU A 265 22.26 -1.68 -1.83
C LEU A 265 23.03 -2.15 -0.59
N ALA A 266 23.02 -1.35 0.44
CA ALA A 266 23.61 -1.66 1.74
C ALA A 266 22.88 -0.90 2.85
N GLY A 267 22.97 -1.44 4.06
CA GLY A 267 22.44 -0.77 5.25
C GLY A 267 23.09 -1.30 6.51
N ALA A 268 23.17 -0.46 7.51
CA ALA A 268 23.71 -0.79 8.82
C ALA A 268 22.92 -0.14 9.94
N LEU A 269 23.03 -0.74 11.12
CA LEU A 269 22.58 -0.16 12.37
C LEU A 269 23.78 0.40 13.15
N ALA A 270 23.62 1.59 13.69
CA ALA A 270 24.63 2.23 14.51
C ALA A 270 24.00 2.93 15.71
N PRO A 271 24.68 3.01 16.85
CA PRO A 271 24.20 3.77 18.02
C PRO A 271 24.24 5.29 17.80
N SER A 272 24.91 5.73 16.75
CA SER A 272 24.97 7.13 16.31
C SER A 272 25.19 7.20 14.81
N GLU A 273 24.75 8.29 14.17
CA GLU A 273 25.09 8.60 12.79
C GLU A 273 26.52 9.16 12.76
N ALA A 274 27.48 8.25 12.77
CA ALA A 274 28.90 8.59 12.75
C ALA A 274 29.52 8.23 11.40
N SER A 275 30.57 9.00 11.00
CA SER A 275 31.22 8.80 9.70
C SER A 275 31.77 7.39 9.49
N TRP A 276 32.16 6.66 10.54
CA TRP A 276 32.57 5.25 10.43
C TRP A 276 31.44 4.35 9.93
N ALA A 277 30.20 4.57 10.42
CA ALA A 277 29.06 3.76 10.03
C ALA A 277 28.63 4.04 8.57
N THR A 278 28.66 5.30 8.17
CA THR A 278 28.39 5.69 6.76
C THR A 278 29.45 5.15 5.82
N LEU A 279 30.73 5.20 6.21
CA LEU A 279 31.85 4.62 5.45
C LEU A 279 31.72 3.07 5.32
N MET A 280 31.30 2.39 6.37
CA MET A 280 31.05 0.95 6.34
C MET A 280 29.93 0.60 5.34
N VAL A 281 28.84 1.34 5.37
CA VAL A 281 27.72 1.13 4.44
C VAL A 281 28.17 1.41 3.00
N LEU A 282 28.94 2.48 2.77
CA LEU A 282 29.50 2.79 1.45
C LEU A 282 30.47 1.70 0.97
N TYR A 283 31.36 1.20 1.87
CA TYR A 283 32.24 0.10 1.52
C TYR A 283 31.47 -1.15 1.09
N THR A 284 30.48 -1.54 1.88
CA THR A 284 29.65 -2.72 1.61
C THR A 284 28.92 -2.62 0.27
N ALA A 285 28.37 -1.43 -0.02
CA ALA A 285 27.71 -1.19 -1.29
C ALA A 285 28.70 -1.25 -2.47
N CYS A 286 29.86 -0.56 -2.36
CA CYS A 286 30.88 -0.55 -3.41
C CYS A 286 31.51 -1.93 -3.62
N ALA A 287 31.71 -2.73 -2.57
CA ALA A 287 32.28 -4.07 -2.67
C ALA A 287 31.35 -5.02 -3.43
N ARG A 288 30.05 -4.82 -3.31
CA ARG A 288 29.05 -5.70 -3.92
C ARG A 288 28.61 -5.25 -5.31
N TYR A 289 28.43 -3.95 -5.51
CA TYR A 289 27.79 -3.41 -6.71
C TYR A 289 28.72 -2.48 -7.51
N GLY A 290 29.94 -2.23 -7.06
CA GLY A 290 30.81 -1.19 -7.62
C GLY A 290 30.45 0.22 -7.15
N ALA A 291 31.28 1.20 -7.45
CA ALA A 291 31.04 2.58 -7.08
C ALA A 291 30.13 3.29 -8.10
N PRO A 292 29.21 4.18 -7.65
CA PRO A 292 28.41 5.02 -8.54
C PRO A 292 29.24 6.20 -9.06
N PRO A 293 28.82 6.87 -10.14
CA PRO A 293 29.37 8.16 -10.50
C PRO A 293 29.00 9.28 -9.51
N THR A 294 27.81 9.20 -8.90
CA THR A 294 27.33 10.24 -7.98
C THR A 294 26.65 9.61 -6.75
N LEU A 295 27.02 10.10 -5.57
CA LEU A 295 26.41 9.76 -4.29
C LEU A 295 25.83 11.03 -3.66
N ILE A 296 24.54 11.00 -3.34
CA ILE A 296 23.80 12.16 -2.83
C ILE A 296 23.50 11.94 -1.35
N SER A 297 23.82 12.91 -0.52
CA SER A 297 23.48 12.93 0.91
C SER A 297 22.89 14.28 1.32
N ASP A 298 22.39 14.35 2.56
CA ASP A 298 22.16 15.64 3.22
C ASP A 298 23.49 16.25 3.72
N SER A 299 23.41 17.41 4.37
CA SER A 299 24.56 18.09 4.98
C SER A 299 24.88 17.59 6.39
N GLY A 300 24.48 16.38 6.75
CA GLY A 300 24.77 15.79 8.07
C GLY A 300 26.26 15.69 8.36
N GLY A 301 26.64 15.85 9.64
CA GLY A 301 28.06 15.87 10.04
C GLY A 301 28.85 14.62 9.64
N ALA A 302 28.18 13.48 9.50
CA ALA A 302 28.79 12.23 9.07
C ALA A 302 29.22 12.25 7.59
N TYR A 303 28.48 12.95 6.74
CA TYR A 303 28.69 12.99 5.29
C TYR A 303 29.68 14.09 4.88
N ILE A 304 29.73 15.20 5.62
CA ILE A 304 30.69 16.30 5.37
C ILE A 304 32.04 16.07 6.08
N ALA A 305 32.22 14.95 6.76
CA ALA A 305 33.47 14.60 7.42
C ALA A 305 34.59 14.41 6.40
N GLN A 306 35.79 14.92 6.73
CA GLN A 306 36.95 14.83 5.82
C GLN A 306 37.28 13.42 5.36
N GLU A 307 37.08 12.43 6.24
CA GLU A 307 37.32 11.02 5.95
C GLU A 307 36.35 10.50 4.89
N PHE A 308 35.08 10.89 4.98
CA PHE A 308 34.06 10.48 4.02
C PHE A 308 34.32 11.11 2.65
N GLU A 309 34.54 12.40 2.59
CA GLU A 309 34.87 13.15 1.37
C GLU A 309 36.17 12.62 0.71
N ALA A 310 37.19 12.31 1.52
CA ALA A 310 38.45 11.77 1.01
C ALA A 310 38.23 10.35 0.40
N VAL A 311 37.34 9.55 0.94
CA VAL A 311 36.99 8.25 0.35
C VAL A 311 36.20 8.44 -0.93
N CYS A 312 35.21 9.31 -0.97
CA CYS A 312 34.45 9.62 -2.18
C CYS A 312 35.38 10.09 -3.31
N THR A 313 36.30 11.02 -3.00
CA THR A 313 37.31 11.50 -3.97
C THR A 313 38.19 10.37 -4.50
N ARG A 314 38.69 9.47 -3.63
CA ARG A 314 39.50 8.33 -4.04
C ARG A 314 38.73 7.30 -4.86
N LEU A 315 37.43 7.15 -4.60
CA LEU A 315 36.51 6.32 -5.38
C LEU A 315 36.07 7.01 -6.68
N GLU A 316 36.47 8.27 -6.91
CA GLU A 316 36.01 9.09 -8.04
C GLU A 316 34.49 9.23 -8.08
N ILE A 317 33.87 9.37 -6.91
CA ILE A 317 32.45 9.61 -6.72
C ILE A 317 32.25 11.12 -6.57
N ASP A 318 31.39 11.70 -7.39
CA ASP A 318 30.87 13.05 -7.19
C ASP A 318 29.88 13.02 -6.01
N HIS A 319 30.12 13.86 -4.98
CA HIS A 319 29.34 13.84 -3.75
C HIS A 319 28.69 15.20 -3.48
N PRO A 320 27.57 15.53 -4.18
CA PRO A 320 26.80 16.72 -3.88
C PRO A 320 26.03 16.56 -2.57
N THR A 321 26.31 17.46 -1.61
CA THR A 321 25.56 17.55 -0.36
C THR A 321 24.42 18.54 -0.53
N ILE A 322 23.21 18.15 -0.11
CA ILE A 322 22.01 18.97 -0.23
C ILE A 322 21.80 19.78 1.03
N VAL A 323 21.84 21.08 0.91
CA VAL A 323 21.54 22.00 2.01
C VAL A 323 20.02 22.11 2.17
N SER A 324 19.51 21.88 3.39
CA SER A 324 18.08 21.84 3.72
C SER A 324 17.29 23.11 3.35
N THR A 325 17.95 24.23 3.14
CA THR A 325 17.33 25.51 2.76
C THR A 325 16.97 25.64 1.27
N GLN A 326 17.51 24.78 0.40
CA GLN A 326 17.28 24.87 -1.06
C GLN A 326 16.30 23.84 -1.64
N GLY A 327 15.85 22.90 -0.89
CA GLY A 327 14.86 21.94 -1.40
C GLY A 327 14.77 20.66 -0.63
N GLU A 328 13.84 20.61 0.28
CA GLU A 328 13.35 19.37 0.94
C GLU A 328 12.95 18.28 -0.07
N SER A 329 12.84 18.60 -1.36
CA SER A 329 12.42 17.66 -2.40
C SER A 329 13.51 16.69 -2.86
N TYR A 330 14.78 16.97 -2.62
CA TYR A 330 15.89 16.17 -3.13
C TYR A 330 16.07 14.84 -2.39
N MET A 331 15.78 14.81 -1.09
CA MET A 331 15.83 13.60 -0.26
C MET A 331 14.47 12.89 -0.14
N ASN A 332 13.45 13.32 -0.87
CA ASN A 332 12.11 12.69 -0.85
C ASN A 332 12.13 11.19 -1.09
N LEU A 333 13.09 10.70 -1.89
CA LEU A 333 13.25 9.28 -2.14
C LEU A 333 13.63 8.56 -0.84
N MET A 334 14.63 9.07 -0.10
CA MET A 334 15.05 8.51 1.19
C MET A 334 13.97 8.64 2.25
N GLU A 335 13.31 9.81 2.34
CA GLU A 335 12.18 9.98 3.26
C GLU A 335 11.05 8.97 2.97
N THR A 336 10.75 8.72 1.71
CA THR A 336 9.77 7.70 1.31
C THR A 336 10.20 6.30 1.77
N HIS A 337 11.50 5.99 1.66
CA HIS A 337 12.06 4.71 2.09
C HIS A 337 11.98 4.52 3.60
N PHE A 338 12.38 5.52 4.36
CA PHE A 338 12.26 5.47 5.81
C PHE A 338 10.82 5.43 6.30
N ASN A 339 9.88 6.06 5.58
CA ASN A 339 8.46 5.89 5.85
C ASN A 339 7.97 4.46 5.56
N ILE A 340 8.52 3.79 4.55
CA ILE A 340 8.24 2.37 4.28
C ILE A 340 8.84 1.50 5.39
N GLN A 341 10.10 1.76 5.79
CA GLN A 341 10.75 1.07 6.91
C GLN A 341 9.93 1.20 8.19
N ARG A 342 9.53 2.44 8.55
CA ARG A 342 8.70 2.71 9.73
C ARG A 342 7.41 1.90 9.72
N ARG A 343 6.70 1.88 8.60
CA ARG A 343 5.42 1.17 8.50
C ARG A 343 5.54 -0.34 8.42
N LEU A 344 6.64 -0.84 7.91
CA LEU A 344 6.84 -2.27 7.75
C LEU A 344 7.47 -2.94 8.95
N TYR A 345 8.49 -2.29 9.52
CA TYR A 345 9.39 -2.99 10.41
C TYR A 345 9.60 -2.32 11.78
N ASP A 346 9.23 -1.05 12.01
CA ASP A 346 9.46 -0.41 13.31
C ASP A 346 8.80 -1.17 14.45
N TYR A 347 7.61 -1.74 14.21
CA TYR A 347 6.97 -2.61 15.18
C TYR A 347 7.82 -3.85 15.49
N GLN A 348 8.41 -4.48 14.48
CA GLN A 348 9.27 -5.65 14.68
C GLN A 348 10.60 -5.28 15.33
N PHE A 349 11.18 -4.15 14.94
CA PHE A 349 12.38 -3.63 15.57
C PHE A 349 12.18 -3.40 17.06
N SER A 350 11.02 -2.84 17.45
CA SER A 350 10.70 -2.60 18.86
C SER A 350 10.50 -3.86 19.69
N LEU A 351 10.32 -5.02 19.07
CA LEU A 351 10.23 -6.32 19.74
C LEU A 351 11.59 -6.97 19.98
N SER A 352 12.66 -6.46 19.37
CA SER A 352 14.02 -6.99 19.54
C SER A 352 14.47 -6.80 20.99
N GLN A 353 15.03 -7.84 21.58
CA GLN A 353 15.47 -7.83 22.97
C GLN A 353 16.96 -7.49 23.11
N ASN A 354 17.72 -7.57 22.03
CA ASN A 354 19.15 -7.29 22.01
C ASN A 354 19.60 -6.76 20.65
N PRO A 355 20.79 -6.13 20.55
CA PRO A 355 21.30 -5.59 19.30
C PRO A 355 21.47 -6.62 18.15
N GLY A 356 21.75 -7.86 18.48
CA GLY A 356 21.88 -8.96 17.48
C GLY A 356 20.54 -9.26 16.80
N GLU A 357 19.45 -9.38 17.57
CA GLU A 357 18.10 -9.55 17.02
C GLU A 357 17.68 -8.33 16.21
N LEU A 358 18.01 -7.14 16.69
CA LEU A 358 17.72 -5.89 15.97
C LEU A 358 18.45 -5.88 14.61
N ALA A 359 19.71 -6.30 14.56
CA ALA A 359 20.49 -6.41 13.34
C ALA A 359 19.90 -7.45 12.36
N GLN A 360 19.49 -8.63 12.87
CA GLN A 360 18.81 -9.64 12.04
C GLN A 360 17.50 -9.10 11.45
N THR A 361 16.71 -8.43 12.26
CA THR A 361 15.44 -7.84 11.83
C THR A 361 15.69 -6.74 10.78
N HIS A 362 16.78 -5.98 10.91
CA HIS A 362 17.16 -4.97 9.93
C HIS A 362 17.58 -5.61 8.59
N GLN A 363 18.33 -6.69 8.62
CA GLN A 363 18.67 -7.44 7.40
C GLN A 363 17.43 -8.04 6.75
N ALA A 364 16.52 -8.63 7.54
CA ALA A 364 15.25 -9.14 7.05
C ALA A 364 14.38 -8.04 6.40
N PHE A 365 14.40 -6.81 6.95
CA PHE A 365 13.79 -5.66 6.32
C PHE A 365 14.38 -5.37 4.94
N ILE A 366 15.71 -5.26 4.82
CA ILE A 366 16.39 -4.96 3.55
C ILE A 366 16.05 -6.05 2.51
N GLN A 367 16.12 -7.32 2.89
CA GLN A 367 15.77 -8.42 2.00
C GLN A 367 14.31 -8.36 1.56
N THR A 368 13.38 -8.21 2.50
CA THR A 368 11.94 -8.12 2.22
C THR A 368 11.63 -6.92 1.34
N TYR A 369 12.25 -5.78 1.63
CA TYR A 369 12.08 -4.57 0.84
C TYR A 369 12.52 -4.78 -0.61
N ASN A 370 13.69 -5.36 -0.84
CA ASN A 370 14.27 -5.55 -2.17
C ASN A 370 13.54 -6.60 -3.00
N THR A 371 12.86 -7.57 -2.37
CA THR A 371 12.20 -8.69 -3.05
C THR A 371 10.68 -8.55 -3.18
N THR A 372 10.09 -7.47 -2.68
CA THR A 372 8.64 -7.24 -2.77
C THR A 372 8.31 -6.14 -3.77
N ALA A 373 7.11 -6.22 -4.37
CA ALA A 373 6.65 -5.23 -5.34
C ALA A 373 6.47 -3.83 -4.71
N HIS A 374 6.85 -2.79 -5.45
CA HIS A 374 6.77 -1.39 -5.07
C HIS A 374 5.80 -0.61 -5.94
N GLN A 375 4.88 0.10 -5.29
CA GLN A 375 3.88 0.90 -6.01
C GLN A 375 4.52 2.02 -6.85
N GLY A 376 5.66 2.55 -6.42
CA GLY A 376 6.40 3.57 -7.16
C GLY A 376 6.92 3.03 -8.49
N LEU A 377 7.58 1.87 -8.47
CA LEU A 377 8.07 1.19 -9.67
C LEU A 377 6.92 0.77 -10.61
N LEU A 378 5.82 0.30 -10.05
CA LEU A 378 4.63 -0.02 -10.82
C LEU A 378 4.08 1.21 -11.59
N LYS A 379 4.06 2.39 -10.94
CA LYS A 379 3.63 3.64 -11.59
C LYS A 379 4.61 4.11 -12.68
N GLU A 380 5.87 3.76 -12.58
CA GLU A 380 6.90 4.03 -13.59
C GLU A 380 6.89 3.02 -14.73
N GLY A 381 6.03 1.99 -14.66
CA GLY A 381 5.81 1.02 -15.74
C GLY A 381 6.69 -0.22 -15.68
N PHE A 382 7.40 -0.46 -14.58
CA PHE A 382 8.18 -1.69 -14.40
C PHE A 382 7.28 -2.91 -14.14
N ASP A 383 7.59 -4.03 -14.80
CA ASP A 383 6.92 -5.32 -14.60
C ASP A 383 7.95 -6.47 -14.66
N PRO A 384 8.20 -7.17 -13.55
CA PRO A 384 7.66 -6.94 -12.22
C PRO A 384 8.26 -5.69 -11.51
N PRO A 385 7.47 -4.96 -10.72
CA PRO A 385 7.92 -3.74 -10.05
C PRO A 385 8.67 -4.05 -8.74
N ILE A 386 9.66 -4.93 -8.82
CA ILE A 386 10.46 -5.43 -7.69
C ILE A 386 11.86 -4.84 -7.77
N PRO A 387 12.35 -4.13 -6.73
CA PRO A 387 13.64 -3.45 -6.75
C PRO A 387 14.81 -4.34 -7.23
N SER A 388 14.99 -5.52 -6.65
CA SER A 388 16.07 -6.44 -7.03
C SER A 388 15.98 -6.91 -8.48
N VAL A 389 14.78 -7.06 -9.03
CA VAL A 389 14.58 -7.45 -10.43
C VAL A 389 14.87 -6.28 -11.37
N VAL A 390 14.47 -5.07 -10.98
CA VAL A 390 14.76 -3.85 -11.75
C VAL A 390 16.25 -3.52 -11.75
N LEU A 391 16.96 -3.78 -10.64
CA LEU A 391 18.42 -3.63 -10.57
C LEU A 391 19.12 -4.68 -11.45
N ALA A 392 18.59 -5.91 -11.46
CA ALA A 392 19.18 -7.06 -12.14
C ALA A 392 20.67 -7.27 -11.76
N ASP A 393 21.50 -7.57 -12.74
CA ASP A 393 22.95 -7.76 -12.57
C ASP A 393 23.75 -6.47 -12.90
N ALA A 394 23.07 -5.30 -12.86
CA ALA A 394 23.76 -4.04 -13.12
C ALA A 394 24.86 -3.79 -12.08
N GLN A 395 25.98 -3.27 -12.56
CA GLN A 395 27.13 -2.94 -11.72
C GLN A 395 27.62 -1.55 -12.04
N GLY A 396 28.06 -0.86 -10.99
CA GLY A 396 28.82 0.39 -11.10
C GLY A 396 30.28 0.13 -11.46
N ARG A 397 31.15 1.07 -11.11
CA ARG A 397 32.60 0.92 -11.32
C ARG A 397 33.18 -0.07 -10.31
N MET A 398 33.51 -1.26 -10.79
CA MET A 398 34.09 -2.32 -9.95
C MET A 398 35.53 -2.04 -9.60
N TYR A 399 35.92 -2.36 -8.37
CA TYR A 399 37.27 -2.36 -7.88
C TYR A 399 37.63 -3.75 -7.36
N SER A 400 38.88 -4.15 -7.47
CA SER A 400 39.35 -5.32 -6.74
C SER A 400 39.25 -5.09 -5.23
N GLN A 401 39.13 -6.16 -4.45
CA GLN A 401 39.07 -6.04 -3.00
C GLN A 401 40.29 -5.29 -2.42
N GLU A 402 41.49 -5.52 -2.99
CA GLU A 402 42.70 -4.85 -2.56
C GLU A 402 42.68 -3.34 -2.87
N GLU A 403 42.19 -2.96 -4.05
CA GLU A 403 42.03 -1.55 -4.42
C GLU A 403 40.99 -0.86 -3.54
N LEU A 404 39.86 -1.53 -3.30
CA LEU A 404 38.82 -0.97 -2.44
C LEU A 404 39.34 -0.74 -1.01
N VAL A 405 40.03 -1.73 -0.43
CA VAL A 405 40.68 -1.59 0.88
C VAL A 405 41.68 -0.44 0.88
N ARG A 406 42.45 -0.27 -0.19
CA ARG A 406 43.40 0.84 -0.32
C ARG A 406 42.71 2.20 -0.37
N LYS A 407 41.57 2.30 -1.09
CA LYS A 407 40.77 3.53 -1.16
C LYS A 407 40.16 3.89 0.20
N PHE A 408 39.87 2.89 1.05
CA PHE A 408 39.44 3.05 2.44
C PHE A 408 40.57 2.95 3.48
N SER A 409 41.85 2.93 3.06
CA SER A 409 43.02 2.47 3.83
C SER A 409 43.28 3.09 5.20
N HIS A 410 42.67 4.21 5.48
CA HIS A 410 42.85 4.87 6.80
C HIS A 410 41.80 4.40 7.83
N ALA A 411 40.88 3.55 7.44
CA ALA A 411 39.76 3.16 8.29
C ALA A 411 39.49 1.66 8.35
N LEU A 412 40.03 0.85 7.43
CA LEU A 412 39.59 -0.53 7.25
C LEU A 412 40.74 -1.54 7.17
N PHE A 413 40.64 -2.59 7.94
CA PHE A 413 41.58 -3.72 7.93
C PHE A 413 40.80 -5.05 7.88
N PRO A 414 40.74 -5.72 6.71
CA PRO A 414 40.22 -7.09 6.67
C PRO A 414 41.15 -8.05 7.42
N ARG A 415 40.58 -8.86 8.29
CA ARG A 415 41.34 -9.88 9.05
C ARG A 415 40.52 -11.16 9.13
N THR A 416 41.21 -12.28 9.14
CA THR A 416 40.57 -13.59 9.30
C THR A 416 40.67 -14.01 10.77
N THR A 417 39.55 -14.44 11.32
CA THR A 417 39.48 -14.99 12.67
C THR A 417 40.18 -16.33 12.74
N ASN A 418 40.80 -16.63 13.86
CA ASN A 418 41.30 -17.96 14.13
C ASN A 418 40.15 -18.89 14.58
N ARG A 419 40.46 -20.12 14.97
CA ARG A 419 39.48 -21.11 15.45
C ARG A 419 38.75 -20.68 16.73
N TYR A 420 39.29 -19.72 17.46
CA TYR A 420 38.71 -19.18 18.69
C TYR A 420 37.97 -17.84 18.50
N GLY A 421 37.78 -17.42 17.27
CA GLY A 421 37.15 -16.13 16.99
C GLY A 421 38.00 -14.90 17.30
N CYS A 422 39.32 -15.06 17.38
CA CYS A 422 40.24 -13.94 17.59
C CYS A 422 40.90 -13.53 16.27
N VAL A 423 41.26 -12.24 16.21
CA VAL A 423 41.98 -11.63 15.07
C VAL A 423 43.33 -11.07 15.51
N THR A 424 44.22 -10.90 14.56
CA THR A 424 45.51 -10.22 14.79
C THR A 424 45.58 -8.97 13.94
N LEU A 425 45.76 -7.82 14.59
CA LEU A 425 46.01 -6.55 13.92
C LEU A 425 47.33 -5.96 14.45
N HIS A 426 48.33 -5.85 13.58
CA HIS A 426 49.67 -5.43 13.92
C HIS A 426 50.30 -6.32 15.03
N SER A 427 50.54 -5.73 16.21
CA SER A 427 51.10 -6.47 17.35
C SER A 427 50.05 -6.91 18.38
N TYR A 428 48.79 -6.69 18.10
CA TYR A 428 47.69 -7.02 19.01
C TYR A 428 46.91 -8.21 18.51
N HIS A 429 46.58 -9.09 19.44
CA HIS A 429 45.71 -10.24 19.23
C HIS A 429 44.52 -10.08 20.17
N PHE A 430 43.31 -10.06 19.65
CA PHE A 430 42.12 -9.80 20.43
C PHE A 430 40.91 -10.59 19.91
N TYR A 431 39.97 -10.84 20.78
CA TYR A 431 38.76 -11.59 20.52
C TYR A 431 37.77 -10.75 19.70
N VAL A 432 36.98 -11.40 18.87
CA VAL A 432 35.95 -10.80 18.06
C VAL A 432 34.63 -11.54 18.21
N GLU A 433 34.58 -12.82 17.85
CA GLU A 433 33.38 -13.65 17.93
C GLU A 433 33.69 -15.12 17.77
N GLN A 434 33.30 -15.93 18.75
CA GLN A 434 33.63 -17.37 18.76
C GLN A 434 32.89 -18.15 17.67
N GLY A 435 31.67 -17.76 17.32
CA GLY A 435 30.86 -18.43 16.31
C GLY A 435 31.38 -18.30 14.88
N LEU A 436 32.48 -17.59 14.66
CA LEU A 436 33.02 -17.25 13.34
C LEU A 436 34.46 -17.75 13.16
N PRO A 437 34.73 -19.06 13.20
CA PRO A 437 36.09 -19.56 12.97
C PRO A 437 36.48 -19.41 11.51
N LYS A 438 37.74 -18.99 11.26
CA LYS A 438 38.32 -18.79 9.93
C LYS A 438 37.50 -17.93 8.98
N THR A 439 36.75 -17.00 9.55
CA THR A 439 35.89 -16.07 8.81
C THR A 439 36.59 -14.74 8.65
N GLN A 440 36.46 -14.13 7.48
CA GLN A 440 36.96 -12.78 7.24
C GLN A 440 36.04 -11.74 7.87
N VAL A 441 36.59 -10.95 8.77
CA VAL A 441 35.91 -9.83 9.42
C VAL A 441 36.58 -8.50 9.07
N LEU A 442 35.85 -7.41 9.13
CA LEU A 442 36.33 -6.07 8.85
C LEU A 442 36.57 -5.34 10.17
N LEU A 443 37.79 -4.85 10.33
CA LEU A 443 38.19 -4.02 11.48
C LEU A 443 38.20 -2.57 11.05
N TRP A 444 37.27 -1.80 11.58
CA TRP A 444 37.15 -0.36 11.34
C TRP A 444 37.83 0.41 12.46
N VAL A 445 38.80 1.25 12.10
CA VAL A 445 39.43 2.18 13.01
C VAL A 445 38.88 3.58 12.76
N TYR A 446 38.28 4.16 13.77
CA TYR A 446 37.73 5.51 13.72
C TYR A 446 38.09 6.28 15.00
N GLY A 447 38.91 7.30 14.87
CA GLY A 447 39.44 8.03 16.02
C GLY A 447 40.11 7.12 17.02
N ALA A 448 39.57 7.05 18.23
CA ALA A 448 40.03 6.18 19.31
C ALA A 448 39.28 4.84 19.41
N GLN A 449 38.43 4.52 18.46
CA GLN A 449 37.65 3.28 18.46
C GLN A 449 38.09 2.33 17.34
N LEU A 450 38.04 1.04 17.62
CA LEU A 450 38.24 -0.04 16.67
C LEU A 450 37.03 -0.97 16.78
N ARG A 451 36.34 -1.16 15.67
CA ARG A 451 35.16 -2.03 15.61
C ARG A 451 35.44 -3.23 14.72
N ALA A 452 35.10 -4.40 15.19
CA ALA A 452 35.08 -5.62 14.39
C ALA A 452 33.67 -5.87 13.90
N MET A 453 33.54 -6.07 12.58
CA MET A 453 32.25 -6.25 11.94
C MET A 453 32.26 -7.39 10.93
N LEU A 454 31.12 -8.06 10.79
CA LEU A 454 30.85 -8.97 9.70
C LEU A 454 29.54 -8.52 9.05
N ASP A 455 29.60 -8.21 7.76
CA ASP A 455 28.51 -7.57 7.03
C ASP A 455 28.02 -6.30 7.78
N ASN A 456 26.79 -6.31 8.27
CA ASN A 456 26.18 -5.20 9.00
C ASN A 456 26.12 -5.42 10.52
N VAL A 457 26.76 -6.49 11.02
CA VAL A 457 26.71 -6.84 12.43
C VAL A 457 27.99 -6.38 13.14
N VAL A 458 27.85 -5.60 14.18
CA VAL A 458 28.96 -5.25 15.09
C VAL A 458 29.21 -6.47 15.97
N LEU A 459 30.43 -7.00 15.95
CA LEU A 459 30.82 -8.16 16.73
C LEU A 459 31.45 -7.72 18.06
N ALA A 460 32.43 -6.82 17.97
CA ALA A 460 33.13 -6.29 19.13
C ALA A 460 33.61 -4.85 18.88
N GLU A 461 33.75 -4.11 19.95
CA GLU A 461 34.25 -2.75 19.96
C GLU A 461 35.40 -2.63 20.96
N TYR A 462 36.46 -1.91 20.56
CA TYR A 462 37.64 -1.71 21.38
C TYR A 462 38.02 -0.24 21.39
N HIS A 463 38.57 0.22 22.51
CA HIS A 463 39.27 1.47 22.53
C HIS A 463 40.67 1.26 21.95
N CYS A 464 41.08 2.10 20.96
CA CYS A 464 42.39 1.96 20.34
C CYS A 464 43.11 3.31 20.21
N ARG A 465 44.44 3.26 20.19
CA ARG A 465 45.27 4.37 19.75
C ARG A 465 45.89 3.99 18.41
N TYR A 466 45.44 4.65 17.36
CA TYR A 466 45.95 4.43 16.02
C TYR A 466 46.92 5.53 15.63
N ASP A 467 48.10 5.13 15.16
CA ASP A 467 49.13 6.04 14.67
C ASP A 467 48.95 6.20 13.15
N TRP A 468 48.42 7.33 12.72
CA TRP A 468 48.12 7.65 11.33
C TRP A 468 49.37 7.85 10.47
N ARG A 469 50.55 8.17 11.10
CA ARG A 469 51.81 8.34 10.38
C ARG A 469 52.42 6.99 10.00
N ASP A 470 52.42 6.07 10.95
CA ASP A 470 52.99 4.72 10.79
C ASP A 470 51.97 3.73 10.30
N HIS A 471 50.71 4.08 10.18
CA HIS A 471 49.60 3.19 9.89
C HIS A 471 49.55 1.96 10.84
N LYS A 472 49.73 2.19 12.13
CA LYS A 472 49.82 1.14 13.13
C LYS A 472 48.92 1.39 14.34
N VAL A 473 48.29 0.33 14.81
CA VAL A 473 47.64 0.35 16.11
C VAL A 473 48.72 0.27 17.19
N ARG A 474 48.74 1.25 18.07
CA ARG A 474 49.70 1.34 19.18
C ARG A 474 49.15 0.83 20.50
N GLU A 475 47.81 0.77 20.61
CA GLU A 475 47.12 0.32 21.81
C GLU A 475 45.76 -0.25 21.43
N VAL A 476 45.30 -1.32 22.06
CA VAL A 476 43.94 -1.84 22.01
C VAL A 476 43.57 -2.24 23.42
N ARG A 477 42.41 -1.75 23.93
CA ARG A 477 41.92 -2.03 25.29
C ARG A 477 40.41 -1.92 25.37
N ASP A 478 39.83 -2.24 26.51
CA ASP A 478 38.43 -1.99 26.87
C ASP A 478 37.46 -2.57 25.80
N GLY A 479 37.41 -3.90 25.68
CA GLY A 479 36.54 -4.57 24.73
C GLY A 479 35.10 -4.60 25.18
N VAL A 480 34.19 -4.23 24.30
CA VAL A 480 32.75 -4.37 24.45
C VAL A 480 32.27 -5.38 23.42
N PHE A 481 31.50 -6.38 23.85
CA PHE A 481 30.99 -7.44 23.00
C PHE A 481 29.49 -7.31 22.87
N TYR A 482 29.01 -7.51 21.66
CA TYR A 482 27.58 -7.42 21.35
C TYR A 482 27.01 -8.82 21.13
N PRO A 483 25.75 -9.05 21.53
CA PRO A 483 25.04 -10.26 21.16
C PRO A 483 24.99 -10.37 19.63
N THR A 484 25.46 -11.50 19.08
CA THR A 484 25.50 -11.71 17.65
C THR A 484 24.56 -12.86 17.22
N PRO A 485 24.11 -12.89 15.97
CA PRO A 485 23.33 -14.00 15.45
C PRO A 485 24.16 -15.26 15.19
N PHE A 486 25.48 -15.21 15.39
CA PHE A 486 26.39 -16.30 15.09
C PHE A 486 26.46 -17.26 16.27
N ALA A 487 25.93 -18.46 16.09
CA ALA A 487 25.99 -19.49 17.11
C ALA A 487 27.44 -20.03 17.23
N ALA A 488 27.93 -20.14 18.44
CA ALA A 488 29.16 -20.85 18.71
C ALA A 488 28.98 -22.34 18.33
N ILE A 489 29.99 -22.93 17.63
CA ILE A 489 29.96 -24.33 17.16
C ILE A 489 29.95 -25.31 18.33
N GLN A 490 30.52 -24.89 19.48
CA GLN A 490 30.50 -25.66 20.74
C GLN A 490 30.16 -24.71 21.89
N GLY A 491 29.35 -25.17 22.84
CA GLY A 491 29.09 -24.43 24.05
C GLY A 491 30.40 -24.11 24.80
N VAL A 492 30.52 -22.87 25.25
CA VAL A 492 31.71 -22.43 26.00
C VAL A 492 31.67 -23.06 27.37
N LEU A 493 32.69 -23.88 27.67
CA LEU A 493 32.83 -24.49 29.01
C LEU A 493 32.99 -23.47 30.13
N ILE A 494 33.57 -22.32 29.79
CA ILE A 494 33.77 -21.20 30.72
C ILE A 494 33.34 -19.92 29.97
N PRO A 495 32.22 -19.26 30.35
CA PRO A 495 31.86 -17.99 29.75
C PRO A 495 32.94 -16.97 30.03
N LEU A 496 33.43 -16.29 29.01
CA LEU A 496 34.31 -15.13 29.18
C LEU A 496 33.51 -13.99 29.80
N ASN A 497 33.93 -13.57 30.98
CA ASN A 497 33.37 -12.38 31.59
C ASN A 497 33.88 -11.13 30.86
N GLU A 498 33.07 -10.05 30.84
CA GLU A 498 33.44 -8.76 30.23
C GLU A 498 34.77 -8.19 30.79
N GLN A 499 35.17 -8.63 31.99
CA GLN A 499 36.42 -8.24 32.66
C GLN A 499 37.63 -9.05 32.18
N GLU A 500 37.43 -10.17 31.48
CA GLU A 500 38.48 -11.04 30.94
C GLU A 500 38.76 -10.73 29.46
N VAL A 501 38.82 -9.47 29.12
CA VAL A 501 39.09 -9.05 27.76
C VAL A 501 40.45 -9.44 27.30
N ILE A 502 40.45 -10.22 26.27
CA ILE A 502 41.65 -10.86 25.75
C ILE A 502 42.27 -9.93 24.73
N VAL A 503 43.13 -9.05 25.19
CA VAL A 503 44.02 -8.29 24.35
C VAL A 503 45.46 -8.68 24.71
N VAL A 504 46.14 -9.34 23.81
CA VAL A 504 47.51 -9.71 23.99
C VAL A 504 48.40 -8.92 23.07
N TYR A 505 49.33 -8.16 23.65
CA TYR A 505 50.39 -7.49 22.91
C TYR A 505 51.49 -8.50 22.54
N ARG A 506 51.73 -8.72 21.24
CA ARG A 506 52.81 -9.56 20.73
C ARG A 506 53.79 -8.69 19.95
N PRO A 507 54.88 -8.21 20.59
CA PRO A 507 55.87 -7.42 19.88
C PRO A 507 56.58 -8.28 18.82
N LYS A 508 56.72 -7.73 17.62
CA LYS A 508 57.57 -8.35 16.57
C LYS A 508 59.03 -8.12 16.90
N SER A 509 59.52 -8.67 18.01
CA SER A 509 60.94 -8.56 18.31
C SER A 509 61.61 -9.93 18.21
N ARG A 510 62.82 -9.97 17.66
CA ARG A 510 63.71 -11.12 17.60
C ARG A 510 64.30 -11.54 18.97
N ILE A 511 63.84 -10.92 20.04
CA ILE A 511 64.32 -11.17 21.40
C ILE A 511 63.54 -12.35 21.97
N ARG A 512 64.26 -13.38 22.37
CA ARG A 512 63.78 -14.56 23.08
C ARG A 512 62.82 -14.11 24.21
N GLN A 513 61.66 -14.74 24.25
CA GLN A 513 60.62 -14.48 25.25
C GLN A 513 61.15 -14.68 26.64
N THR A 514 61.43 -13.65 27.36
CA THR A 514 61.45 -13.64 28.79
C THR A 514 60.09 -13.19 29.28
N ARG A 515 59.38 -14.14 29.85
CA ARG A 515 58.14 -14.03 30.65
C ARG A 515 57.21 -12.89 30.33
N LEU A 516 56.09 -13.22 29.79
CA LEU A 516 54.94 -12.32 29.66
C LEU A 516 54.39 -11.95 31.04
N PRO A 517 54.30 -10.66 31.39
CA PRO A 517 53.68 -10.28 32.66
C PRO A 517 52.14 -10.42 32.50
N VAL A 518 51.50 -10.85 33.55
CA VAL A 518 50.04 -10.77 33.84
C VAL A 518 49.06 -11.42 32.87
N THR A 519 49.29 -11.35 31.57
CA THR A 519 48.44 -11.96 30.53
C THR A 519 48.68 -13.48 30.32
N ALA A 520 49.62 -14.09 31.07
CA ALA A 520 49.87 -15.53 31.02
C ALA A 520 48.65 -16.35 31.47
N GLN A 521 47.83 -15.82 32.40
CA GLN A 521 46.61 -16.47 32.84
C GLN A 521 45.55 -16.52 31.72
N GLN A 522 45.46 -15.50 30.92
CA GLN A 522 44.51 -15.46 29.78
C GLN A 522 44.92 -16.35 28.62
N LEU A 523 46.23 -16.44 28.35
CA LEU A 523 46.74 -17.41 27.39
C LEU A 523 46.52 -18.86 27.89
N TRP A 524 46.59 -19.08 29.20
CA TRP A 524 46.34 -20.35 29.83
C TRP A 524 44.87 -20.80 29.72
N LEU A 525 43.94 -19.89 29.83
CA LEU A 525 42.52 -20.15 29.60
C LEU A 525 42.25 -20.60 28.16
N PHE A 526 42.95 -20.06 27.19
CA PHE A 526 42.83 -20.45 25.79
C PHE A 526 43.45 -21.81 25.48
N GLU A 527 44.53 -22.18 26.16
CA GLU A 527 45.14 -23.50 26.04
C GLU A 527 44.29 -24.60 26.70
N LEU A 528 43.58 -24.27 27.80
CA LEU A 528 42.66 -25.18 28.48
C LEU A 528 41.36 -25.45 27.70
N ILE A 529 40.98 -24.57 26.77
CA ILE A 529 39.78 -24.71 25.92
C ILE A 529 40.12 -25.49 24.62
N GLN A 530 41.34 -25.98 24.42
CA GLN A 530 41.65 -26.87 23.30
C GLN A 530 41.00 -28.24 23.54
N PRO A 531 40.08 -28.71 22.68
CA PRO A 531 39.72 -30.13 22.72
C PRO A 531 40.94 -30.95 22.35
N ALA A 532 41.13 -32.04 23.06
CA ALA A 532 42.16 -33.03 22.84
C ALA A 532 42.15 -33.64 21.42
#